data_fb9a10be5ed9efc8aad9fa0780580947
#
_entry.id   fb9a10be5ed9efc8aad9fa0780580947
#
_cell.length_a   1.000
_cell.length_b   1.000
_cell.length_c   1.000
_cell.angle_alpha   90.00
_cell.angle_beta   90.00
_cell.angle_gamma   90.00
#
_symmetry.space_group_name_H-M   'P 1'
#
loop_
_entity.id
_entity.type
_entity.pdbx_description
1 polymer ?
#
loop_
_entity_poly.entity_id
_entity_poly.type
_entity_poly.pdbx_seq_one_letter_code
_entity_poly.pdbx_strand_id
1 'polypeptide(L)'
;MANDYFRFKQFTVRQERCAMKVGTDGTLLGAWARGGKMILDVGTGTGLIALMMAQRHPEAQVTAVDIDEETAQQARQNVDASPFAERIAVVQADIRRMAEMADTPTFDAIVANPPYFNDSLKSPDKQRTIARHTTTLSYAQLTKAAVRLLADDGELSVVIPSDCKERLESEALLCGLSKVRECAVRTTPRKQPHRYLLAFRKHPAPLVTEEGVIETAPGERSPWYQQLTQDFYL
;
A
#
# COMPACT_ATOMS: atom_id res chain seq x y z
N MET A 1 -19.21 17.50 6.14
CA MET A 1 -18.22 17.00 7.13
C MET A 1 -17.62 15.73 6.57
N ALA A 2 -16.31 15.56 6.61
CA ALA A 2 -15.68 14.32 6.15
C ALA A 2 -16.03 13.21 7.16
N ASN A 3 -16.48 12.05 6.66
CA ASN A 3 -16.84 10.93 7.52
C ASN A 3 -15.62 10.49 8.36
N ASP A 4 -15.80 10.32 9.65
CA ASP A 4 -14.77 9.91 10.60
C ASP A 4 -14.51 8.40 10.56
N TYR A 5 -15.32 7.66 9.83
CA TYR A 5 -15.16 6.22 9.61
C TYR A 5 -15.64 5.81 8.22
N PHE A 6 -15.14 4.63 7.76
CA PHE A 6 -15.62 3.95 6.57
C PHE A 6 -15.94 2.48 6.90
N ARG A 7 -17.14 2.02 6.48
CA ARG A 7 -17.61 0.66 6.78
C ARG A 7 -17.44 -0.24 5.56
N PHE A 8 -16.74 -1.34 5.76
CA PHE A 8 -16.63 -2.49 4.84
C PHE A 8 -17.55 -3.63 5.31
N LYS A 9 -17.67 -4.69 4.51
CA LYS A 9 -18.50 -5.86 4.84
C LYS A 9 -18.09 -6.52 6.15
N GLN A 10 -16.79 -6.66 6.43
CA GLN A 10 -16.29 -7.42 7.58
C GLN A 10 -15.63 -6.55 8.65
N PHE A 11 -15.29 -5.31 8.36
CA PHE A 11 -14.63 -4.40 9.31
C PHE A 11 -15.00 -2.95 9.08
N THR A 12 -14.70 -2.10 10.04
CA THR A 12 -14.87 -0.65 9.97
C THR A 12 -13.52 0.02 10.21
N VAL A 13 -13.18 1.01 9.38
CA VAL A 13 -11.96 1.81 9.53
C VAL A 13 -12.32 3.18 10.08
N ARG A 14 -11.87 3.49 11.28
CA ARG A 14 -11.88 4.84 11.85
C ARG A 14 -10.68 5.61 11.31
N GLN A 15 -10.85 6.93 11.08
CA GLN A 15 -9.85 7.73 10.36
C GLN A 15 -9.73 9.18 10.85
N GLU A 16 -10.09 9.42 12.12
CA GLU A 16 -10.08 10.76 12.70
C GLU A 16 -8.66 11.30 12.90
N ARG A 17 -7.69 10.40 13.15
CA ARG A 17 -6.30 10.75 13.50
C ARG A 17 -5.30 10.53 12.37
N CYS A 18 -5.74 10.01 11.23
CA CYS A 18 -4.86 9.75 10.10
C CYS A 18 -4.88 10.89 9.09
N ALA A 19 -3.70 11.28 8.61
CA ALA A 19 -3.55 12.28 7.56
C ALA A 19 -4.15 11.80 6.22
N MET A 20 -4.07 10.50 5.94
CA MET A 20 -4.64 9.88 4.74
C MET A 20 -5.87 9.06 5.13
N LYS A 21 -7.02 9.45 4.58
CA LYS A 21 -8.29 8.74 4.77
C LYS A 21 -8.40 7.53 3.84
N VAL A 22 -9.37 6.65 4.14
CA VAL A 22 -9.76 5.56 3.22
C VAL A 22 -10.01 6.14 1.84
N GLY A 23 -9.29 5.62 0.87
CA GLY A 23 -9.34 6.07 -0.52
C GLY A 23 -9.25 4.91 -1.52
N THR A 24 -9.48 5.24 -2.77
CA THR A 24 -9.48 4.27 -3.87
C THR A 24 -8.15 3.54 -3.98
N ASP A 25 -7.02 4.22 -3.75
CA ASP A 25 -5.69 3.67 -3.94
C ASP A 25 -5.39 2.53 -2.94
N GLY A 26 -5.65 2.76 -1.65
CA GLY A 26 -5.50 1.70 -0.65
C GLY A 26 -6.43 0.51 -0.90
N THR A 27 -7.68 0.77 -1.31
CA THR A 27 -8.64 -0.30 -1.63
C THR A 27 -8.21 -1.10 -2.86
N LEU A 28 -7.74 -0.44 -3.93
CA LEU A 28 -7.22 -1.10 -5.12
C LEU A 28 -6.03 -2.01 -4.77
N LEU A 29 -5.06 -1.48 -4.02
CA LEU A 29 -3.88 -2.25 -3.64
C LEU A 29 -4.24 -3.44 -2.76
N GLY A 30 -5.01 -3.24 -1.70
CA GLY A 30 -5.42 -4.31 -0.79
C GLY A 30 -6.25 -5.40 -1.48
N ALA A 31 -6.99 -5.06 -2.55
CA ALA A 31 -7.76 -6.01 -3.35
C ALA A 31 -6.91 -6.73 -4.41
N TRP A 32 -5.87 -6.09 -4.97
CA TRP A 32 -5.07 -6.60 -6.10
C TRP A 32 -3.78 -7.30 -5.69
N ALA A 33 -3.13 -6.86 -4.60
CA ALA A 33 -1.82 -7.36 -4.19
C ALA A 33 -1.82 -8.87 -3.97
N ARG A 34 -0.70 -9.53 -4.28
CA ARG A 34 -0.48 -10.93 -3.90
C ARG A 34 -0.31 -11.04 -2.40
N GLY A 35 -0.81 -12.12 -1.82
CA GLY A 35 -0.59 -12.46 -0.43
C GLY A 35 0.46 -13.54 -0.24
N GLY A 36 0.49 -14.10 0.96
CA GLY A 36 1.37 -15.16 1.41
C GLY A 36 1.05 -15.49 2.86
N LYS A 37 1.92 -16.24 3.53
CA LYS A 37 1.78 -16.53 4.96
C LYS A 37 2.28 -15.38 5.84
N MET A 38 3.33 -14.69 5.40
CA MET A 38 3.92 -13.54 6.08
C MET A 38 3.75 -12.30 5.21
N ILE A 39 2.98 -11.32 5.67
CA ILE A 39 2.66 -10.10 4.92
C ILE A 39 3.12 -8.87 5.70
N LEU A 40 3.74 -7.92 5.01
CA LEU A 40 4.15 -6.63 5.57
C LEU A 40 3.40 -5.48 4.87
N ASP A 41 2.69 -4.67 5.64
CA ASP A 41 2.06 -3.42 5.18
C ASP A 41 2.90 -2.23 5.63
N VAL A 42 3.52 -1.53 4.68
CA VAL A 42 4.48 -0.43 4.94
C VAL A 42 3.79 0.92 4.81
N GLY A 43 3.85 1.71 5.88
CA GLY A 43 3.10 2.96 5.98
C GLY A 43 1.61 2.67 6.09
N THR A 44 1.24 1.84 7.05
CA THR A 44 -0.09 1.24 7.15
C THR A 44 -1.23 2.27 7.31
N GLY A 45 -0.93 3.48 7.78
CA GLY A 45 -1.91 4.54 7.94
C GLY A 45 -3.03 4.11 8.89
N THR A 46 -4.24 4.03 8.35
CA THR A 46 -5.42 3.58 9.09
C THR A 46 -5.47 2.06 9.35
N GLY A 47 -4.53 1.29 8.83
CA GLY A 47 -4.57 -0.18 8.84
C GLY A 47 -5.44 -0.79 7.73
N LEU A 48 -5.93 0.02 6.78
CA LEU A 48 -6.84 -0.43 5.72
C LEU A 48 -6.29 -1.61 4.93
N ILE A 49 -5.07 -1.47 4.40
CA ILE A 49 -4.48 -2.50 3.54
C ILE A 49 -4.19 -3.76 4.35
N ALA A 50 -3.65 -3.63 5.56
CA ALA A 50 -3.44 -4.77 6.46
C ALA A 50 -4.73 -5.55 6.75
N LEU A 51 -5.85 -4.85 7.03
CA LEU A 51 -7.17 -5.48 7.24
C LEU A 51 -7.67 -6.19 5.99
N MET A 52 -7.52 -5.58 4.81
CA MET A 52 -7.92 -6.20 3.55
C MET A 52 -7.08 -7.43 3.22
N MET A 53 -5.78 -7.39 3.45
CA MET A 53 -4.88 -8.53 3.25
C MET A 53 -5.21 -9.68 4.22
N ALA A 54 -5.47 -9.38 5.49
CA ALA A 54 -5.87 -10.39 6.47
C ALA A 54 -7.24 -11.03 6.15
N GLN A 55 -8.18 -10.28 5.58
CA GLN A 55 -9.46 -10.82 5.10
C GLN A 55 -9.27 -11.77 3.92
N ARG A 56 -8.44 -11.41 2.94
CA ARG A 56 -8.21 -12.21 1.73
C ARG A 56 -7.36 -13.47 1.97
N HIS A 57 -6.51 -13.42 2.96
CA HIS A 57 -5.54 -14.49 3.26
C HIS A 57 -5.74 -15.00 4.69
N PRO A 58 -6.69 -15.95 4.92
CA PRO A 58 -7.06 -16.38 6.27
C PRO A 58 -5.93 -16.97 7.09
N GLU A 59 -4.93 -17.56 6.43
CA GLU A 59 -3.76 -18.17 7.09
C GLU A 59 -2.58 -17.21 7.28
N ALA A 60 -2.73 -15.96 6.82
CA ALA A 60 -1.63 -15.00 6.88
C ALA A 60 -1.46 -14.36 8.25
N GLN A 61 -0.21 -14.15 8.65
CA GLN A 61 0.19 -13.20 9.68
C GLN A 61 0.61 -11.90 9.01
N VAL A 62 0.02 -10.80 9.43
CA VAL A 62 0.26 -9.47 8.86
C VAL A 62 1.00 -8.61 9.87
N THR A 63 2.14 -8.05 9.46
CA THR A 63 2.83 -7.00 10.22
C THR A 63 2.52 -5.67 9.53
N ALA A 64 1.91 -4.74 10.25
CA ALA A 64 1.54 -3.42 9.77
C ALA A 64 2.45 -2.37 10.43
N VAL A 65 3.25 -1.65 9.66
CA VAL A 65 4.21 -0.68 10.22
C VAL A 65 3.89 0.74 9.81
N ASP A 66 3.99 1.67 10.75
CA ASP A 66 3.99 3.10 10.49
C ASP A 66 5.05 3.78 11.34
N ILE A 67 5.67 4.83 10.82
CA ILE A 67 6.70 5.58 11.56
C ILE A 67 6.06 6.55 12.56
N ASP A 68 4.85 7.00 12.29
CA ASP A 68 4.10 7.93 13.12
C ASP A 68 3.32 7.19 14.21
N GLU A 69 3.53 7.59 15.46
CA GLU A 69 2.92 6.94 16.64
C GLU A 69 1.39 7.08 16.66
N GLU A 70 0.87 8.28 16.37
CA GLU A 70 -0.58 8.52 16.42
C GLU A 70 -1.30 7.71 15.33
N THR A 71 -0.69 7.63 14.15
CA THR A 71 -1.15 6.81 13.03
C THR A 71 -1.14 5.33 13.39
N ALA A 72 -0.03 4.83 13.95
CA ALA A 72 0.08 3.45 14.41
C ALA A 72 -0.96 3.12 15.51
N GLN A 73 -1.23 4.06 16.42
CA GLN A 73 -2.25 3.89 17.43
C GLN A 73 -3.68 3.82 16.81
N GLN A 74 -3.96 4.64 15.80
CA GLN A 74 -5.24 4.55 15.06
C GLN A 74 -5.38 3.21 14.34
N ALA A 75 -4.31 2.71 13.70
CA ALA A 75 -4.30 1.40 13.06
C ALA A 75 -4.57 0.28 14.08
N ARG A 76 -3.93 0.30 15.25
CA ARG A 76 -4.19 -0.68 16.33
C ARG A 76 -5.67 -0.70 16.74
N GLN A 77 -6.27 0.47 16.96
CA GLN A 77 -7.69 0.56 17.31
C GLN A 77 -8.60 -0.06 16.24
N ASN A 78 -8.28 0.14 14.95
CA ASN A 78 -9.04 -0.45 13.86
C ASN A 78 -8.84 -1.97 13.79
N VAL A 79 -7.62 -2.44 13.99
CA VAL A 79 -7.27 -3.87 14.01
C VAL A 79 -7.97 -4.57 15.19
N ASP A 80 -7.85 -4.02 16.40
CA ASP A 80 -8.43 -4.59 17.62
C ASP A 80 -9.96 -4.69 17.55
N ALA A 81 -10.60 -3.76 16.82
CA ALA A 81 -12.04 -3.76 16.58
C ALA A 81 -12.48 -4.68 15.42
N SER A 82 -11.55 -5.36 14.75
CA SER A 82 -11.82 -6.22 13.59
C SER A 82 -11.82 -7.71 13.97
N PRO A 83 -12.40 -8.57 13.11
CA PRO A 83 -12.30 -10.04 13.29
C PRO A 83 -10.89 -10.58 13.05
N PHE A 84 -9.92 -9.75 12.69
CA PHE A 84 -8.56 -10.16 12.30
C PHE A 84 -7.50 -9.79 13.34
N ALA A 85 -7.89 -9.32 14.53
CA ALA A 85 -7.01 -8.78 15.57
C ALA A 85 -5.85 -9.74 15.93
N GLU A 86 -6.12 -11.04 16.03
CA GLU A 86 -5.10 -12.03 16.39
C GLU A 86 -4.05 -12.30 15.31
N ARG A 87 -4.30 -11.85 14.07
CA ARG A 87 -3.44 -12.09 12.91
C ARG A 87 -2.73 -10.86 12.38
N ILE A 88 -2.98 -9.68 12.96
CA ILE A 88 -2.38 -8.42 12.54
C ILE A 88 -1.62 -7.79 13.71
N ALA A 89 -0.30 -7.70 13.59
CA ALA A 89 0.54 -6.98 14.53
C ALA A 89 0.83 -5.58 14.01
N VAL A 90 0.38 -4.54 14.73
CA VAL A 90 0.69 -3.15 14.38
C VAL A 90 1.90 -2.67 15.18
N VAL A 91 2.95 -2.25 14.48
CA VAL A 91 4.24 -1.83 15.07
C VAL A 91 4.55 -0.40 14.65
N GLN A 92 4.83 0.46 15.63
CA GLN A 92 5.43 1.76 15.33
C GLN A 92 6.91 1.54 15.03
N ALA A 93 7.30 1.67 13.77
CA ALA A 93 8.68 1.43 13.35
C ALA A 93 9.04 2.19 12.07
N ASP A 94 10.33 2.49 11.95
CA ASP A 94 10.93 2.92 10.69
C ASP A 94 11.34 1.67 9.89
N ILE A 95 10.72 1.44 8.74
CA ILE A 95 11.01 0.32 7.86
C ILE A 95 12.50 0.23 7.47
N ARG A 96 13.18 1.37 7.38
CA ARG A 96 14.62 1.44 7.04
C ARG A 96 15.46 0.76 8.12
N ARG A 97 15.14 1.03 9.39
CA ARG A 97 15.80 0.42 10.54
C ARG A 97 15.41 -1.05 10.69
N MET A 98 14.13 -1.34 10.52
CA MET A 98 13.64 -2.72 10.54
C MET A 98 14.38 -3.60 9.53
N ALA A 99 14.64 -3.09 8.32
CA ALA A 99 15.39 -3.80 7.28
C ALA A 99 16.90 -3.99 7.61
N GLU A 100 17.43 -3.30 8.60
CA GLU A 100 18.84 -3.41 9.04
C GLU A 100 19.01 -4.39 10.22
N MET A 101 17.93 -4.77 10.88
CA MET A 101 17.97 -5.69 12.03
C MET A 101 18.13 -7.14 11.55
N ALA A 102 19.06 -7.86 12.14
CA ALA A 102 19.40 -9.24 11.74
C ALA A 102 18.25 -10.24 11.97
N ASP A 103 17.44 -10.02 13.00
CA ASP A 103 16.37 -10.93 13.40
C ASP A 103 15.00 -10.59 12.77
N THR A 104 14.94 -9.65 11.81
CA THR A 104 13.68 -9.34 11.14
C THR A 104 13.29 -10.49 10.21
N PRO A 105 12.07 -11.02 10.32
CA PRO A 105 11.61 -12.08 9.44
C PRO A 105 11.50 -11.59 7.99
N THR A 106 11.60 -12.51 7.05
CA THR A 106 11.28 -12.23 5.65
C THR A 106 9.79 -12.39 5.38
N PHE A 107 9.28 -11.67 4.35
CA PHE A 107 7.87 -11.62 4.03
C PHE A 107 7.62 -12.16 2.61
N ASP A 108 6.55 -12.93 2.47
CA ASP A 108 6.09 -13.43 1.17
C ASP A 108 5.47 -12.30 0.32
N ALA A 109 4.86 -11.34 1.00
CA ALA A 109 4.29 -10.15 0.37
C ALA A 109 4.61 -8.89 1.17
N ILE A 110 5.04 -7.85 0.47
CA ILE A 110 5.15 -6.50 1.01
C ILE A 110 4.20 -5.62 0.21
N VAL A 111 3.35 -4.86 0.90
CA VAL A 111 2.44 -3.90 0.29
C VAL A 111 2.75 -2.49 0.77
N ALA A 112 2.65 -1.50 -0.12
CA ALA A 112 2.84 -0.10 0.24
C ALA A 112 2.01 0.83 -0.63
N ASN A 113 1.37 1.80 0.01
CA ASN A 113 0.81 2.99 -0.64
C ASN A 113 1.65 4.20 -0.22
N PRO A 114 2.86 4.36 -0.79
CA PRO A 114 3.80 5.36 -0.33
C PRO A 114 3.29 6.78 -0.61
N PRO A 115 3.67 7.76 0.22
CA PRO A 115 3.30 9.14 -0.03
C PRO A 115 3.90 9.63 -1.36
N TYR A 116 3.09 10.39 -2.10
CA TYR A 116 3.48 10.90 -3.43
C TYR A 116 4.30 12.18 -3.27
N PHE A 117 5.54 12.16 -3.75
CA PHE A 117 6.38 13.35 -3.83
C PHE A 117 6.14 14.08 -5.15
N ASN A 118 5.32 15.10 -5.14
CA ASN A 118 5.36 16.10 -6.20
C ASN A 118 6.47 17.10 -5.85
N ASP A 119 7.59 17.04 -6.56
CA ASP A 119 8.66 18.04 -6.48
C ASP A 119 8.15 19.47 -6.85
N SER A 120 6.93 19.58 -7.38
CA SER A 120 6.27 20.82 -7.75
C SER A 120 5.66 21.63 -6.60
N LEU A 121 5.43 21.04 -5.43
CA LEU A 121 4.94 21.75 -4.25
C LEU A 121 6.08 22.18 -3.34
N LYS A 122 6.91 23.12 -3.81
CA LYS A 122 7.77 23.92 -2.92
C LYS A 122 6.85 24.76 -2.03
N SER A 123 6.49 24.22 -0.86
CA SER A 123 5.84 25.02 0.17
C SER A 123 6.72 26.21 0.50
N PRO A 124 6.18 27.44 0.68
CA PRO A 124 6.97 28.62 1.10
C PRO A 124 7.67 28.44 2.44
N ASP A 125 7.27 27.46 3.22
CA ASP A 125 7.83 27.17 4.54
C ASP A 125 8.90 26.07 4.46
N LYS A 126 10.15 26.52 4.26
CA LYS A 126 11.33 25.64 4.13
C LYS A 126 11.54 24.72 5.35
N GLN A 127 11.18 25.15 6.56
CA GLN A 127 11.37 24.33 7.77
C GLN A 127 10.38 23.17 7.85
N ARG A 128 9.11 23.38 7.48
CA ARG A 128 8.11 22.30 7.36
C ARG A 128 8.42 21.33 6.23
N THR A 129 8.98 21.83 5.14
CA THR A 129 9.41 21.01 3.99
C THR A 129 10.58 20.09 4.41
N ILE A 130 11.60 20.60 5.11
CA ILE A 130 12.75 19.80 5.57
C ILE A 130 12.30 18.73 6.58
N ALA A 131 11.44 19.06 7.55
CA ALA A 131 10.93 18.12 8.52
C ALA A 131 10.11 16.98 7.85
N ARG A 132 9.31 17.30 6.82
CA ARG A 132 8.59 16.29 6.02
C ARG A 132 9.54 15.43 5.20
N HIS A 133 10.58 15.99 4.60
CA HIS A 133 11.56 15.22 3.80
C HIS A 133 12.39 14.23 4.62
N THR A 134 12.64 14.52 5.91
CA THR A 134 13.38 13.59 6.78
C THR A 134 12.55 12.43 7.32
N THR A 135 11.24 12.59 7.40
CA THR A 135 10.31 11.56 7.90
C THR A 135 9.66 10.74 6.80
N THR A 136 9.66 11.22 5.56
CA THR A 136 8.94 10.57 4.47
C THR A 136 9.81 9.53 3.76
N LEU A 137 9.26 8.34 3.58
CA LEU A 137 9.91 7.21 2.91
C LEU A 137 10.03 7.46 1.39
N SER A 138 11.27 7.57 0.87
CA SER A 138 11.50 7.67 -0.58
C SER A 138 11.35 6.32 -1.27
N TYR A 139 11.12 6.32 -2.60
CA TYR A 139 11.06 5.09 -3.39
C TYR A 139 12.37 4.28 -3.30
N ALA A 140 13.53 4.94 -3.35
CA ALA A 140 14.83 4.29 -3.13
C ALA A 140 14.93 3.60 -1.77
N GLN A 141 14.44 4.25 -0.72
CA GLN A 141 14.44 3.68 0.63
C GLN A 141 13.45 2.51 0.74
N LEU A 142 12.26 2.63 0.15
CA LEU A 142 11.25 1.57 0.13
C LEU A 142 11.79 0.33 -0.60
N THR A 143 12.31 0.50 -1.82
CA THR A 143 12.81 -0.62 -2.63
C THR A 143 14.03 -1.28 -1.99
N LYS A 144 14.95 -0.50 -1.41
CA LYS A 144 16.11 -1.02 -0.67
C LYS A 144 15.68 -1.83 0.56
N ALA A 145 14.70 -1.35 1.33
CA ALA A 145 14.16 -2.08 2.46
C ALA A 145 13.44 -3.37 1.99
N ALA A 146 12.62 -3.26 0.94
CA ALA A 146 11.89 -4.39 0.39
C ALA A 146 12.80 -5.53 -0.07
N VAL A 147 13.91 -5.25 -0.76
CA VAL A 147 14.88 -6.29 -1.17
C VAL A 147 15.39 -7.09 0.03
N ARG A 148 15.62 -6.44 1.17
CA ARG A 148 16.13 -7.11 2.38
C ARG A 148 15.07 -7.92 3.10
N LEU A 149 13.83 -7.43 3.08
CA LEU A 149 12.71 -8.00 3.84
C LEU A 149 11.88 -9.00 3.04
N LEU A 150 11.97 -9.02 1.71
CA LEU A 150 11.28 -10.01 0.90
C LEU A 150 11.91 -11.41 1.09
N ALA A 151 11.06 -12.41 1.22
CA ALA A 151 11.43 -13.79 0.97
C ALA A 151 11.92 -13.95 -0.48
N ASP A 152 12.57 -15.07 -0.79
CA ASP A 152 13.19 -15.28 -2.10
C ASP A 152 12.16 -15.21 -3.24
N ASP A 153 11.00 -15.84 -3.06
CA ASP A 153 9.86 -15.81 -3.98
C ASP A 153 8.83 -14.71 -3.64
N GLY A 154 9.18 -13.79 -2.73
CA GLY A 154 8.31 -12.73 -2.26
C GLY A 154 8.03 -11.66 -3.32
N GLU A 155 6.94 -10.91 -3.13
CA GLU A 155 6.48 -9.86 -4.04
C GLU A 155 6.24 -8.54 -3.32
N LEU A 156 6.86 -7.46 -3.80
CA LEU A 156 6.52 -6.08 -3.42
C LEU A 156 5.41 -5.59 -4.33
N SER A 157 4.25 -5.23 -3.77
CA SER A 157 3.14 -4.60 -4.50
C SER A 157 2.94 -3.17 -4.02
N VAL A 158 2.81 -2.23 -4.95
CA VAL A 158 2.60 -0.81 -4.66
C VAL A 158 1.50 -0.20 -5.52
N VAL A 159 0.85 0.84 -5.02
CA VAL A 159 -0.01 1.73 -5.81
C VAL A 159 0.62 3.10 -5.89
N ILE A 160 0.70 3.67 -7.10
CA ILE A 160 1.31 4.99 -7.34
C ILE A 160 0.55 5.77 -8.42
N PRO A 161 0.63 7.11 -8.42
CA PRO A 161 0.19 7.94 -9.54
C PRO A 161 1.03 7.68 -10.79
N SER A 162 0.44 7.98 -11.94
CA SER A 162 1.10 7.77 -13.25
C SER A 162 2.40 8.55 -13.44
N ASP A 163 2.50 9.75 -12.88
CA ASP A 163 3.68 10.61 -12.93
C ASP A 163 4.86 10.10 -12.07
N CYS A 164 4.60 9.18 -11.15
CA CYS A 164 5.61 8.57 -10.30
C CYS A 164 6.12 7.20 -10.81
N LYS A 165 5.49 6.64 -11.85
CA LYS A 165 5.75 5.28 -12.32
C LYS A 165 7.21 5.03 -12.69
N GLU A 166 7.74 5.82 -13.62
CA GLU A 166 9.11 5.65 -14.14
C GLU A 166 10.17 5.76 -13.03
N ARG A 167 9.93 6.70 -12.10
CA ARG A 167 10.84 6.89 -10.96
C ARG A 167 10.87 5.67 -10.06
N LEU A 168 9.72 5.12 -9.67
CA LEU A 168 9.69 3.92 -8.84
C LEU A 168 10.29 2.71 -9.56
N GLU A 169 10.00 2.51 -10.84
CA GLU A 169 10.55 1.42 -11.65
C GLU A 169 12.08 1.50 -11.72
N SER A 170 12.64 2.70 -11.92
CA SER A 170 14.09 2.92 -11.93
C SER A 170 14.72 2.58 -10.58
N GLU A 171 14.13 3.03 -9.47
CA GLU A 171 14.65 2.72 -8.14
C GLU A 171 14.54 1.22 -7.79
N ALA A 172 13.47 0.55 -8.22
CA ALA A 172 13.32 -0.89 -8.04
C ALA A 172 14.39 -1.66 -8.82
N LEU A 173 14.62 -1.30 -10.08
CA LEU A 173 15.64 -1.91 -10.94
C LEU A 173 17.05 -1.71 -10.37
N LEU A 174 17.39 -0.51 -9.91
CA LEU A 174 18.67 -0.20 -9.27
C LEU A 174 18.92 -1.03 -8.00
N CYS A 175 17.85 -1.41 -7.29
CA CYS A 175 17.92 -2.31 -6.14
C CYS A 175 17.90 -3.81 -6.50
N GLY A 176 17.86 -4.18 -7.78
CA GLY A 176 17.83 -5.57 -8.24
C GLY A 176 16.44 -6.21 -8.25
N LEU A 177 15.37 -5.41 -8.17
CA LEU A 177 14.00 -5.91 -8.30
C LEU A 177 13.53 -5.84 -9.75
N SER A 178 12.88 -6.90 -10.22
CA SER A 178 12.28 -7.01 -11.56
C SER A 178 10.77 -6.81 -11.47
N LYS A 179 10.22 -5.94 -12.32
CA LYS A 179 8.76 -5.78 -12.43
C LYS A 179 8.17 -7.04 -13.07
N VAL A 180 7.18 -7.62 -12.38
CA VAL A 180 6.53 -8.88 -12.82
C VAL A 180 5.04 -8.71 -13.10
N ARG A 181 4.38 -7.69 -12.50
CA ARG A 181 2.98 -7.38 -12.78
C ARG A 181 2.76 -5.88 -12.84
N GLU A 182 1.83 -5.47 -13.69
CA GLU A 182 1.40 -4.09 -13.84
C GLU A 182 -0.10 -4.03 -14.14
N CYS A 183 -0.84 -3.19 -13.43
CA CYS A 183 -2.21 -2.85 -13.78
C CYS A 183 -2.33 -1.33 -13.96
N ALA A 184 -2.66 -0.90 -15.17
CA ALA A 184 -2.92 0.50 -15.51
C ALA A 184 -4.38 0.84 -15.18
N VAL A 185 -4.62 1.74 -14.21
CA VAL A 185 -5.97 2.03 -13.73
C VAL A 185 -6.44 3.41 -14.21
N ARG A 186 -7.57 3.41 -14.92
CA ARG A 186 -8.27 4.61 -15.40
C ARG A 186 -9.47 4.91 -14.51
N THR A 187 -9.76 6.18 -14.29
CA THR A 187 -11.00 6.55 -13.59
C THR A 187 -12.23 6.20 -14.44
N THR A 188 -12.20 6.54 -15.74
CA THR A 188 -13.23 6.22 -16.73
C THR A 188 -12.58 5.72 -18.03
N PRO A 189 -13.30 5.02 -18.92
CA PRO A 189 -12.72 4.42 -20.13
C PRO A 189 -12.00 5.41 -21.07
N ARG A 190 -12.44 6.68 -21.06
CA ARG A 190 -11.90 7.70 -21.97
C ARG A 190 -10.66 8.43 -21.41
N LYS A 191 -10.36 8.28 -20.12
CA LYS A 191 -9.21 8.95 -19.48
C LYS A 191 -7.95 8.10 -19.61
N GLN A 192 -6.80 8.77 -19.62
CA GLN A 192 -5.51 8.09 -19.47
C GLN A 192 -5.40 7.45 -18.07
N PRO A 193 -4.56 6.43 -17.90
CA PRO A 193 -4.30 5.86 -16.59
C PRO A 193 -3.83 6.95 -15.62
N HIS A 194 -4.49 7.02 -14.47
CA HIS A 194 -4.18 8.01 -13.44
C HIS A 194 -3.33 7.40 -12.32
N ARG A 195 -3.37 6.08 -12.18
CA ARG A 195 -2.58 5.32 -11.21
C ARG A 195 -2.18 3.97 -11.77
N TYR A 196 -1.14 3.40 -11.18
CA TYR A 196 -0.64 2.06 -11.50
C TYR A 196 -0.54 1.23 -10.24
N LEU A 197 -0.92 -0.05 -10.35
CA LEU A 197 -0.57 -1.09 -9.40
C LEU A 197 0.63 -1.81 -10.02
N LEU A 198 1.74 -1.83 -9.30
CA LEU A 198 2.99 -2.44 -9.76
C LEU A 198 3.43 -3.51 -8.79
N ALA A 199 3.94 -4.63 -9.31
CA ALA A 199 4.52 -5.67 -8.49
C ALA A 199 5.93 -6.03 -8.96
N PHE A 200 6.80 -6.24 -7.98
CA PHE A 200 8.22 -6.50 -8.19
C PHE A 200 8.68 -7.72 -7.41
N ARG A 201 9.65 -8.48 -7.94
CA ARG A 201 10.29 -9.61 -7.28
C ARG A 201 11.82 -9.55 -7.42
N LYS A 202 12.52 -10.31 -6.59
CA LYS A 202 13.97 -10.51 -6.71
C LYS A 202 14.34 -11.25 -7.99
N HIS A 203 13.54 -12.24 -8.36
CA HIS A 203 13.78 -13.04 -9.57
C HIS A 203 12.89 -12.57 -10.71
N PRO A 204 13.48 -12.38 -11.93
CA PRO A 204 12.71 -12.03 -13.11
C PRO A 204 11.67 -13.10 -13.45
N ALA A 205 10.49 -12.67 -13.90
CA ALA A 205 9.45 -13.51 -14.46
C ALA A 205 8.78 -12.77 -15.63
N PRO A 206 8.06 -13.48 -16.51
CA PRO A 206 7.29 -12.83 -17.57
C PRO A 206 6.36 -11.75 -17.00
N LEU A 207 6.40 -10.56 -17.60
CA LEU A 207 5.57 -9.44 -17.16
C LEU A 207 4.09 -9.71 -17.50
N VAL A 208 3.23 -9.67 -16.51
CA VAL A 208 1.77 -9.70 -16.66
C VAL A 208 1.25 -8.27 -16.62
N THR A 209 0.56 -7.84 -17.68
CA THR A 209 -0.04 -6.51 -17.80
C THR A 209 -1.56 -6.60 -17.81
N GLU A 210 -2.20 -5.71 -17.06
CA GLU A 210 -3.64 -5.60 -16.93
C GLU A 210 -4.08 -4.14 -17.11
N GLU A 211 -5.33 -3.94 -17.47
CA GLU A 211 -5.99 -2.64 -17.45
C GLU A 211 -7.23 -2.69 -16.56
N GLY A 212 -7.38 -1.66 -15.73
CA GLY A 212 -8.54 -1.47 -14.87
C GLY A 212 -9.26 -0.17 -15.14
N VAL A 213 -10.58 -0.19 -15.01
CA VAL A 213 -11.41 1.00 -15.07
C VAL A 213 -12.25 1.05 -13.80
N ILE A 214 -12.31 2.22 -13.13
CA ILE A 214 -13.06 2.33 -11.86
C ILE A 214 -14.54 2.54 -12.14
N GLU A 215 -14.89 3.46 -13.03
CA GLU A 215 -16.28 3.83 -13.36
C GLU A 215 -16.54 3.69 -14.87
N THR A 216 -17.68 3.13 -15.22
CA THR A 216 -18.19 3.14 -16.60
C THR A 216 -18.80 4.48 -16.98
N ALA A 217 -19.53 5.08 -16.02
CA ALA A 217 -20.08 6.43 -16.05
C ALA A 217 -19.95 7.08 -14.65
N PRO A 218 -20.10 8.39 -14.52
CA PRO A 218 -20.00 9.08 -13.22
C PRO A 218 -20.89 8.45 -12.16
N GLY A 219 -20.28 7.94 -11.09
CA GLY A 219 -20.97 7.27 -9.97
C GLY A 219 -21.35 5.81 -10.23
N GLU A 220 -21.06 5.26 -11.41
CA GLU A 220 -21.33 3.85 -11.75
C GLU A 220 -20.05 3.03 -11.79
N ARG A 221 -19.86 2.14 -10.81
CA ARG A 221 -18.69 1.26 -10.73
C ARG A 221 -18.64 0.30 -11.90
N SER A 222 -17.47 0.17 -12.54
CA SER A 222 -17.26 -0.78 -13.62
C SER A 222 -17.35 -2.24 -13.15
N PRO A 223 -17.63 -3.20 -14.04
CA PRO A 223 -17.59 -4.63 -13.70
C PRO A 223 -16.23 -5.08 -13.15
N TRP A 224 -15.13 -4.57 -13.72
CA TRP A 224 -13.77 -4.86 -13.22
C TRP A 224 -13.58 -4.40 -11.76
N TYR A 225 -13.98 -3.18 -11.45
CA TYR A 225 -13.83 -2.64 -10.11
C TYR A 225 -14.77 -3.32 -9.11
N GLN A 226 -15.99 -3.64 -9.53
CA GLN A 226 -16.94 -4.41 -8.71
C GLN A 226 -16.40 -5.79 -8.38
N GLN A 227 -15.90 -6.53 -9.38
CA GLN A 227 -15.31 -7.86 -9.20
C GLN A 227 -14.07 -7.80 -8.27
N LEU A 228 -13.18 -6.82 -8.49
CA LEU A 228 -11.98 -6.66 -7.69
C LEU A 228 -12.29 -6.38 -6.20
N THR A 229 -13.35 -5.61 -5.94
CA THR A 229 -13.69 -5.12 -4.60
C THR A 229 -14.92 -5.77 -3.97
N GLN A 230 -15.49 -6.79 -4.61
CA GLN A 230 -16.76 -7.42 -4.23
C GLN A 230 -16.79 -7.94 -2.78
N ASP A 231 -15.65 -8.38 -2.26
CA ASP A 231 -15.56 -8.95 -0.91
C ASP A 231 -15.46 -7.87 0.18
N PHE A 232 -15.28 -6.61 -0.21
CA PHE A 232 -15.01 -5.50 0.71
C PHE A 232 -16.17 -4.51 0.83
N TYR A 233 -16.66 -3.97 -0.27
CA TYR A 233 -17.71 -2.96 -0.22
C TYR A 233 -19.10 -3.56 0.08
N LEU A 234 -19.89 -2.79 0.83
CA LEU A 234 -21.30 -3.07 1.11
C LEU A 234 -22.16 -2.99 -0.15
#